data_17f1ec98d8d58c08b37569366cc2dcd0
#
_entry.id   17f1ec98d8d58c08b37569366cc2dcd0
#
_cell.length_a   1.000
_cell.length_b   1.000
_cell.length_c   1.000
_cell.angle_alpha   90.00
_cell.angle_beta   90.00
_cell.angle_gamma   90.00
#
_symmetry.space_group_name_H-M   'P 1'
#
loop_
_entity.id
_entity.type
_entity.pdbx_description
1 polymer ?
#
loop_
_entity_poly.entity_id
_entity_poly.type
_entity_poly.pdbx_seq_one_letter_code
_entity_poly.pdbx_strand_id
1 'polypeptide(L)'
;MEKNKIIKLAAFCLPLMLLASCGTKKQIISDGVSNKNLPHQEVKSVETERMQKLAFVQKVSDNQVYAKNITGSINFTIRMGEKKISVDGALRMRKDDVIRLQLYAPILGFEIGRLEFTPDYVLIIDRYHKQYIKADYNHVDFLQKQGINFYSLQALFW
;
A
#
# COMPACT_ATOMS: atom_id res chain seq x y z
N MET A 1 8.91 -46.26 -43.39
CA MET A 1 10.27 -45.72 -43.65
C MET A 1 10.53 -44.36 -43.05
N GLU A 2 9.88 -43.98 -41.98
CA GLU A 2 9.99 -42.61 -41.43
C GLU A 2 10.64 -42.52 -40.03
N LYS A 3 10.67 -43.62 -39.28
CA LYS A 3 11.27 -43.67 -37.91
C LYS A 3 12.78 -43.50 -37.86
N ASN A 4 13.49 -43.86 -38.95
CA ASN A 4 14.95 -43.81 -38.95
C ASN A 4 15.56 -42.44 -39.27
N LYS A 5 14.76 -41.46 -39.75
CA LYS A 5 15.22 -40.07 -39.99
C LYS A 5 15.23 -39.25 -38.73
N ILE A 6 14.29 -39.47 -37.81
CA ILE A 6 14.20 -38.72 -36.55
C ILE A 6 15.34 -39.11 -35.60
N ILE A 7 15.72 -40.37 -35.56
CA ILE A 7 16.82 -40.85 -34.70
C ILE A 7 18.19 -40.34 -35.18
N LYS A 8 18.37 -40.15 -36.47
CA LYS A 8 19.63 -39.59 -37.00
C LYS A 8 19.75 -38.07 -36.77
N LEU A 9 18.63 -37.36 -36.67
CA LEU A 9 18.64 -35.92 -36.35
C LEU A 9 18.92 -35.66 -34.87
N ALA A 10 18.42 -36.50 -33.97
CA ALA A 10 18.64 -36.40 -32.54
C ALA A 10 20.09 -36.74 -32.12
N ALA A 11 20.78 -37.60 -32.87
CA ALA A 11 22.18 -37.99 -32.58
C ALA A 11 23.21 -36.91 -33.01
N PHE A 12 22.82 -35.93 -33.86
CA PHE A 12 23.75 -34.91 -34.35
C PHE A 12 23.73 -33.62 -33.49
N CYS A 13 22.68 -33.38 -32.71
CA CYS A 13 22.60 -32.21 -31.83
C CYS A 13 23.25 -32.37 -30.44
N LEU A 14 23.66 -33.58 -30.04
CA LEU A 14 24.17 -33.83 -28.69
C LEU A 14 25.62 -33.38 -28.42
N PRO A 15 26.54 -33.27 -29.39
CA PRO A 15 27.93 -32.89 -29.08
C PRO A 15 28.18 -31.36 -29.08
N LEU A 16 27.17 -30.50 -29.36
CA LEU A 16 27.40 -29.04 -29.47
C LEU A 16 27.15 -28.23 -28.20
N MET A 17 26.77 -28.89 -27.09
CA MET A 17 26.42 -28.20 -25.82
C MET A 17 27.53 -28.23 -24.75
N LEU A 18 28.77 -28.67 -25.06
CA LEU A 18 29.82 -28.83 -24.07
C LEU A 18 30.96 -27.80 -24.11
N LEU A 19 30.80 -26.66 -24.79
CA LEU A 19 31.85 -25.64 -24.90
C LEU A 19 31.49 -24.23 -24.45
N ALA A 20 30.58 -24.06 -23.48
CA ALA A 20 30.29 -22.74 -22.91
C ALA A 20 30.38 -22.77 -21.37
N SER A 21 31.54 -23.12 -20.84
CA SER A 21 31.87 -22.87 -19.43
C SER A 21 33.26 -22.24 -19.34
N CYS A 22 33.37 -20.98 -19.69
CA CYS A 22 34.50 -20.13 -19.33
C CYS A 22 34.08 -19.19 -18.22
N GLY A 23 34.19 -19.66 -16.97
CA GLY A 23 34.08 -18.81 -15.79
C GLY A 23 35.34 -17.96 -15.64
N THR A 24 35.26 -16.69 -16.00
CA THR A 24 36.32 -15.70 -15.73
C THR A 24 36.34 -15.39 -14.24
N LYS A 25 37.22 -16.01 -13.48
CA LYS A 25 37.57 -15.58 -12.12
C LYS A 25 38.34 -14.26 -12.22
N LYS A 26 37.67 -13.16 -11.91
CA LYS A 26 38.34 -11.89 -11.63
C LYS A 26 38.95 -11.98 -10.24
N GLN A 27 40.26 -12.15 -10.16
CA GLN A 27 41.04 -11.95 -8.94
C GLN A 27 41.04 -10.45 -8.64
N ILE A 28 40.36 -10.07 -7.57
CA ILE A 28 40.56 -8.76 -6.96
C ILE A 28 41.65 -8.93 -5.92
N ILE A 29 42.76 -8.25 -6.15
CA ILE A 29 43.89 -8.13 -5.23
C ILE A 29 43.34 -7.39 -4.00
N SER A 30 43.35 -8.07 -2.87
CA SER A 30 43.04 -7.49 -1.56
C SER A 30 44.33 -7.05 -0.91
N ASP A 31 44.55 -5.76 -0.85
CA ASP A 31 45.47 -5.20 0.14
C ASP A 31 44.80 -5.24 1.52
N GLY A 32 45.60 -5.71 2.47
CA GLY A 32 45.14 -6.11 3.76
C GLY A 32 44.54 -5.03 4.64
N VAL A 33 43.43 -5.37 5.22
CA VAL A 33 43.08 -4.96 6.58
C VAL A 33 42.54 -6.18 7.32
N SER A 34 43.41 -6.67 8.19
CA SER A 34 43.06 -7.67 9.20
C SER A 34 42.00 -7.10 10.13
N ASN A 35 40.76 -7.57 10.04
CA ASN A 35 39.82 -7.38 11.12
C ASN A 35 39.22 -8.72 11.52
N LYS A 36 39.59 -9.10 12.73
CA LYS A 36 39.20 -10.35 13.41
C LYS A 36 37.72 -10.36 13.70
N ASN A 37 37.10 -11.53 13.43
CA ASN A 37 35.96 -12.09 14.15
C ASN A 37 34.67 -11.25 14.19
N LEU A 38 33.90 -11.20 13.06
CA LEU A 38 32.44 -11.12 13.14
C LEU A 38 31.88 -12.53 12.88
N PRO A 39 30.95 -13.02 13.71
CA PRO A 39 30.37 -14.34 13.52
C PRO A 39 29.53 -14.34 12.22
N HIS A 40 29.83 -15.29 11.35
CA HIS A 40 29.19 -15.51 10.04
C HIS A 40 27.66 -15.71 10.12
N GLN A 41 27.09 -15.86 11.30
CA GLN A 41 25.66 -16.02 11.55
C GLN A 41 24.88 -14.68 11.59
N GLU A 42 25.47 -13.60 12.10
CA GLU A 42 24.79 -12.29 12.16
C GLU A 42 24.61 -11.65 10.77
N VAL A 43 25.62 -11.76 9.92
CA VAL A 43 25.55 -11.20 8.55
C VAL A 43 24.45 -11.88 7.74
N LYS A 44 24.26 -13.21 7.91
CA LYS A 44 23.25 -13.99 7.18
C LYS A 44 21.83 -13.66 7.65
N SER A 45 21.63 -13.34 8.94
CA SER A 45 20.33 -12.95 9.49
C SER A 45 19.90 -11.55 9.02
N VAL A 46 20.84 -10.62 8.99
CA VAL A 46 20.60 -9.22 8.51
C VAL A 46 20.26 -9.21 7.03
N GLU A 47 20.96 -9.99 6.20
CA GLU A 47 20.68 -10.10 4.76
C GLU A 47 19.30 -10.71 4.51
N THR A 48 18.91 -11.74 5.25
CA THR A 48 17.59 -12.36 5.16
C THR A 48 16.49 -11.38 5.55
N GLU A 49 16.69 -10.61 6.61
CA GLU A 49 15.71 -9.57 7.06
C GLU A 49 15.56 -8.45 6.02
N ARG A 50 16.66 -7.99 5.42
CA ARG A 50 16.63 -7.01 4.33
C ARG A 50 15.86 -7.54 3.12
N MET A 51 16.09 -8.78 2.70
CA MET A 51 15.38 -9.41 1.59
C MET A 51 13.88 -9.54 1.87
N GLN A 52 13.49 -9.89 3.09
CA GLN A 52 12.08 -9.94 3.49
C GLN A 52 11.42 -8.55 3.46
N LYS A 53 12.10 -7.52 3.95
CA LYS A 53 11.62 -6.14 3.90
C LYS A 53 11.46 -5.65 2.45
N LEU A 54 12.43 -5.94 1.59
CA LEU A 54 12.35 -5.59 0.16
C LEU A 54 11.19 -6.32 -0.54
N ALA A 55 11.03 -7.62 -0.29
CA ALA A 55 9.92 -8.39 -0.84
C ALA A 55 8.55 -7.85 -0.37
N PHE A 56 8.45 -7.43 0.89
CA PHE A 56 7.24 -6.78 1.41
C PHE A 56 6.96 -5.44 0.71
N VAL A 57 7.96 -4.56 0.60
CA VAL A 57 7.83 -3.28 -0.11
C VAL A 57 7.43 -3.49 -1.57
N GLN A 58 8.05 -4.47 -2.25
CA GLN A 58 7.69 -4.81 -3.62
C GLN A 58 6.22 -5.25 -3.71
N LYS A 59 5.78 -6.14 -2.82
CA LYS A 59 4.39 -6.59 -2.77
C LYS A 59 3.40 -5.45 -2.55
N VAL A 60 3.73 -4.48 -1.69
CA VAL A 60 2.90 -3.29 -1.46
C VAL A 60 2.84 -2.43 -2.73
N SER A 61 3.99 -2.20 -3.38
CA SER A 61 4.08 -1.45 -4.63
C SER A 61 3.28 -2.10 -5.75
N ASP A 62 3.37 -3.43 -5.90
CA ASP A 62 2.67 -4.18 -6.95
C ASP A 62 1.14 -4.17 -6.76
N ASN A 63 0.67 -3.96 -5.53
CA ASN A 63 -0.76 -3.83 -5.20
C ASN A 63 -1.22 -2.38 -5.10
N GLN A 64 -0.42 -1.41 -5.53
CA GLN A 64 -0.78 0.00 -5.49
C GLN A 64 -2.01 0.29 -6.37
N VAL A 65 -2.94 1.06 -5.81
CA VAL A 65 -4.12 1.51 -6.56
C VAL A 65 -3.76 2.72 -7.43
N TYR A 66 -3.85 2.55 -8.75
CA TYR A 66 -3.55 3.61 -9.73
C TYR A 66 -4.76 4.48 -10.10
N ALA A 67 -5.95 4.16 -9.59
CA ALA A 67 -7.15 4.96 -9.83
C ALA A 67 -7.00 6.35 -9.18
N LYS A 68 -7.41 7.40 -9.91
CA LYS A 68 -7.43 8.77 -9.36
C LYS A 68 -8.64 9.03 -8.46
N ASN A 69 -9.69 8.23 -8.59
CA ASN A 69 -10.93 8.39 -7.85
C ASN A 69 -11.35 7.04 -7.26
N ILE A 70 -11.78 7.07 -6.01
CA ILE A 70 -12.38 5.93 -5.32
C ILE A 70 -13.79 6.34 -4.87
N THR A 71 -14.75 5.47 -5.08
CA THR A 71 -16.11 5.60 -4.53
C THR A 71 -16.51 4.29 -3.87
N GLY A 72 -17.17 4.37 -2.73
CA GLY A 72 -17.62 3.20 -1.99
C GLY A 72 -18.78 3.51 -1.06
N SER A 73 -19.52 2.48 -0.71
CA SER A 73 -20.50 2.54 0.38
C SER A 73 -19.79 2.23 1.69
N ILE A 74 -20.16 2.93 2.75
CA ILE A 74 -19.62 2.78 4.09
C ILE A 74 -20.75 2.69 5.10
N ASN A 75 -20.53 1.99 6.19
CA ASN A 75 -21.43 1.97 7.33
C ASN A 75 -20.70 2.48 8.57
N PHE A 76 -21.18 3.59 9.12
CA PHE A 76 -20.64 4.17 10.34
C PHE A 76 -21.35 3.61 11.54
N THR A 77 -20.61 3.10 12.50
CA THR A 77 -21.13 2.72 13.79
C THR A 77 -20.56 3.63 14.87
N ILE A 78 -21.42 4.43 15.46
CA ILE A 78 -21.10 5.31 16.58
C ILE A 78 -21.57 4.65 17.86
N ARG A 79 -20.68 4.54 18.83
CA ARG A 79 -21.01 4.05 20.20
C ARG A 79 -20.94 5.20 21.17
N MET A 80 -22.06 5.45 21.84
CA MET A 80 -22.17 6.46 22.91
C MET A 80 -22.65 5.75 24.18
N GLY A 81 -21.71 5.34 25.04
CA GLY A 81 -22.01 4.47 26.17
C GLY A 81 -22.56 3.13 25.69
N GLU A 82 -23.71 2.74 26.14
CA GLU A 82 -24.40 1.49 25.75
C GLU A 82 -25.15 1.62 24.41
N LYS A 83 -25.39 2.83 23.93
CA LYS A 83 -26.11 3.06 22.67
C LYS A 83 -25.19 2.88 21.49
N LYS A 84 -25.64 2.08 20.51
CA LYS A 84 -24.99 1.87 19.22
C LYS A 84 -25.91 2.40 18.12
N ILE A 85 -25.41 3.35 17.35
CA ILE A 85 -26.11 3.93 16.19
C ILE A 85 -25.33 3.57 14.95
N SER A 86 -25.96 2.92 13.99
CA SER A 86 -25.39 2.66 12.66
C SER A 86 -26.03 3.57 11.63
N VAL A 87 -25.18 4.19 10.80
CA VAL A 87 -25.59 5.13 9.76
C VAL A 87 -24.89 4.74 8.46
N ASP A 88 -25.66 4.57 7.41
CA ASP A 88 -25.14 4.31 6.09
C ASP A 88 -24.55 5.60 5.49
N GLY A 89 -23.56 5.43 4.64
CA GLY A 89 -22.88 6.55 4.01
C GLY A 89 -22.22 6.19 2.71
N ALA A 90 -21.65 7.20 2.08
CA ALA A 90 -20.80 7.06 0.90
C ALA A 90 -19.44 7.70 1.14
N LEU A 91 -18.39 6.99 0.72
CA LEU A 91 -17.04 7.50 0.58
C LEU A 91 -16.82 7.91 -0.88
N ARG A 92 -16.31 9.11 -1.08
CA ARG A 92 -15.82 9.57 -2.39
C ARG A 92 -14.46 10.23 -2.19
N MET A 93 -13.47 9.75 -2.92
CA MET A 93 -12.12 10.26 -2.81
C MET A 93 -11.56 10.59 -4.18
N ARG A 94 -10.81 11.67 -4.25
CA ARG A 94 -9.91 11.99 -5.35
C ARG A 94 -8.50 12.16 -4.77
N LYS A 95 -7.55 11.42 -5.33
CA LYS A 95 -6.17 11.41 -4.87
C LYS A 95 -5.58 12.81 -4.81
N ASP A 96 -4.92 13.13 -3.71
CA ASP A 96 -4.24 14.40 -3.43
C ASP A 96 -5.13 15.65 -3.49
N ASP A 97 -6.47 15.49 -3.44
CA ASP A 97 -7.42 16.58 -3.57
C ASP A 97 -8.49 16.55 -2.47
N VAL A 98 -9.32 15.52 -2.40
CA VAL A 98 -10.45 15.49 -1.47
C VAL A 98 -10.84 14.09 -1.03
N ILE A 99 -11.19 13.95 0.25
CA ILE A 99 -11.87 12.80 0.84
C ILE A 99 -13.21 13.29 1.35
N ARG A 100 -14.30 12.73 0.84
CA ARG A 100 -15.66 13.13 1.23
C ARG A 100 -16.40 11.92 1.78
N LEU A 101 -16.92 12.07 3.00
CA LEU A 101 -17.78 11.11 3.68
C LEU A 101 -19.19 11.72 3.78
N GLN A 102 -20.18 11.08 3.17
CA GLN A 102 -21.58 11.48 3.24
C GLN A 102 -22.32 10.52 4.16
N LEU A 103 -23.14 11.05 5.04
CA LEU A 103 -23.96 10.27 5.99
C LEU A 103 -25.43 10.43 5.60
N TYR A 104 -26.17 9.32 5.58
CA TYR A 104 -27.56 9.31 5.18
C TYR A 104 -28.47 8.97 6.34
N ALA A 105 -29.65 9.56 6.37
CA ALA A 105 -30.68 9.22 7.34
C ALA A 105 -31.07 7.76 7.19
N PRO A 106 -31.13 6.98 8.28
CA PRO A 106 -31.70 5.65 8.24
C PRO A 106 -33.12 5.69 7.66
N ILE A 107 -33.46 4.72 6.81
CA ILE A 107 -34.79 4.56 6.19
C ILE A 107 -35.10 5.61 5.09
N LEU A 108 -34.81 6.89 5.30
CA LEU A 108 -35.20 7.97 4.41
C LEU A 108 -34.18 8.27 3.29
N GLY A 109 -32.92 7.85 3.48
CA GLY A 109 -31.87 7.93 2.46
C GLY A 109 -31.37 9.34 2.08
N PHE A 110 -31.89 10.42 2.70
CA PHE A 110 -31.35 11.75 2.45
C PHE A 110 -30.08 12.02 3.26
N GLU A 111 -29.20 12.86 2.74
CA GLU A 111 -27.93 13.25 3.39
C GLU A 111 -28.22 14.11 4.63
N ILE A 112 -27.79 13.60 5.80
CA ILE A 112 -27.92 14.29 7.09
C ILE A 112 -26.64 15.00 7.50
N GLY A 113 -25.51 14.56 6.98
CA GLY A 113 -24.22 15.14 7.30
C GLY A 113 -23.16 14.82 6.26
N ARG A 114 -22.11 15.63 6.24
CA ARG A 114 -20.95 15.45 5.36
C ARG A 114 -19.69 15.87 6.07
N LEU A 115 -18.65 15.07 5.93
CA LEU A 115 -17.29 15.45 6.28
C LEU A 115 -16.48 15.50 4.99
N GLU A 116 -15.75 16.58 4.82
CA GLU A 116 -14.87 16.77 3.67
C GLU A 116 -13.48 17.14 4.17
N PHE A 117 -12.50 16.40 3.75
CA PHE A 117 -11.10 16.61 4.07
C PHE A 117 -10.37 16.97 2.79
N THR A 118 -9.64 18.07 2.82
CA THR A 118 -8.73 18.53 1.77
C THR A 118 -7.33 18.67 2.34
N PRO A 119 -6.28 18.89 1.55
CA PRO A 119 -4.95 19.14 2.11
C PRO A 119 -4.92 20.33 3.10
N ASP A 120 -5.78 21.33 2.91
CA ASP A 120 -5.73 22.61 3.63
C ASP A 120 -6.73 22.71 4.77
N TYR A 121 -7.90 22.07 4.67
CA TYR A 121 -8.98 22.23 5.63
C TYR A 121 -9.86 20.99 5.77
N VAL A 122 -10.58 20.98 6.87
CA VAL A 122 -11.68 20.07 7.16
C VAL A 122 -12.99 20.85 7.15
N LEU A 123 -14.00 20.35 6.43
CA LEU A 123 -15.34 20.90 6.40
C LEU A 123 -16.33 19.86 6.94
N ILE A 124 -17.05 20.23 7.99
CA ILE A 124 -18.10 19.42 8.59
C ILE A 124 -19.44 20.12 8.35
N ILE A 125 -20.36 19.46 7.69
CA ILE A 125 -21.69 19.98 7.40
C ILE A 125 -22.71 19.13 8.15
N ASP A 126 -23.45 19.77 9.04
CA ASP A 126 -24.64 19.21 9.69
C ASP A 126 -25.89 19.78 8.98
N ARG A 127 -26.50 18.95 8.14
CA ARG A 127 -27.70 19.35 7.40
C ARG A 127 -28.97 19.36 8.25
N TYR A 128 -28.96 18.56 9.32
CA TYR A 128 -30.11 18.50 10.22
C TYR A 128 -30.27 19.82 11.00
N HIS A 129 -29.18 20.35 11.58
CA HIS A 129 -29.18 21.60 12.30
C HIS A 129 -28.85 22.82 11.41
N LYS A 130 -28.62 22.62 10.10
CA LYS A 130 -28.25 23.67 9.12
C LYS A 130 -27.00 24.44 9.54
N GLN A 131 -25.99 23.73 10.00
CA GLN A 131 -24.73 24.28 10.49
C GLN A 131 -23.55 23.71 9.71
N TYR A 132 -22.44 24.42 9.69
CA TYR A 132 -21.18 23.92 9.18
C TYR A 132 -20.01 24.48 9.98
N ILE A 133 -18.92 23.70 10.00
CA ILE A 133 -17.63 24.08 10.58
C ILE A 133 -16.59 23.90 9.48
N LYS A 134 -15.79 24.96 9.23
CA LYS A 134 -14.61 24.88 8.40
C LYS A 134 -13.40 25.25 9.25
N ALA A 135 -12.42 24.36 9.36
CA ALA A 135 -11.24 24.57 10.18
C ALA A 135 -10.02 23.89 9.53
N ASP A 136 -8.83 24.31 9.90
CA ASP A 136 -7.63 23.52 9.61
C ASP A 136 -7.50 22.33 10.59
N TYR A 137 -6.59 21.41 10.30
CA TYR A 137 -6.42 20.18 11.08
C TYR A 137 -6.00 20.44 12.53
N ASN A 138 -5.34 21.55 12.81
CA ASN A 138 -4.87 21.89 14.15
C ASN A 138 -5.98 22.43 15.05
N HIS A 139 -7.08 22.92 14.47
CA HIS A 139 -8.25 23.43 15.17
C HIS A 139 -9.38 22.41 15.32
N VAL A 140 -9.17 21.17 14.85
CA VAL A 140 -10.09 20.06 15.09
C VAL A 140 -9.47 19.14 16.14
N ASP A 141 -9.85 19.30 17.41
CA ASP A 141 -9.25 18.63 18.56
C ASP A 141 -9.01 17.13 18.38
N PHE A 142 -9.98 16.45 17.80
CA PHE A 142 -9.88 15.01 17.56
C PHE A 142 -8.73 14.67 16.59
N LEU A 143 -8.58 15.42 15.51
CA LEU A 143 -7.54 15.19 14.49
C LEU A 143 -6.16 15.61 15.03
N GLN A 144 -6.10 16.74 15.69
CA GLN A 144 -4.88 17.24 16.31
C GLN A 144 -4.30 16.26 17.33
N LYS A 145 -5.12 15.75 18.26
CA LYS A 145 -4.69 14.82 19.31
C LYS A 145 -4.18 13.49 18.76
N GLN A 146 -4.64 13.08 17.59
CA GLN A 146 -4.23 11.83 16.93
C GLN A 146 -3.12 12.04 15.88
N GLY A 147 -2.68 13.28 15.66
CA GLY A 147 -1.71 13.60 14.60
C GLY A 147 -2.22 13.30 13.20
N ILE A 148 -3.55 13.32 12.99
CA ILE A 148 -4.19 12.99 11.74
C ILE A 148 -4.19 14.21 10.82
N ASN A 149 -3.69 14.04 9.60
CA ASN A 149 -3.76 15.01 8.51
C ASN A 149 -4.38 14.38 7.26
N PHE A 150 -4.56 15.17 6.20
CA PHE A 150 -5.14 14.70 4.94
C PHE A 150 -4.41 13.46 4.38
N TYR A 151 -3.09 13.50 4.32
CA TYR A 151 -2.30 12.42 3.71
C TYR A 151 -2.31 11.13 4.53
N SER A 152 -2.36 11.24 5.86
CA SER A 152 -2.52 10.06 6.71
C SER A 152 -3.91 9.43 6.56
N LEU A 153 -4.96 10.23 6.40
CA LEU A 153 -6.30 9.74 6.06
C LEU A 153 -6.34 9.12 4.67
N GLN A 154 -5.71 9.76 3.70
CA GLN A 154 -5.63 9.22 2.34
C GLN A 154 -4.93 7.85 2.34
N ALA A 155 -3.80 7.72 3.04
CA ALA A 155 -3.07 6.45 3.12
C ALA A 155 -3.85 5.32 3.82
N LEU A 156 -4.85 5.66 4.65
CA LEU A 156 -5.72 4.67 5.27
C LEU A 156 -6.73 4.06 4.28
N PHE A 157 -7.18 4.84 3.31
CA PHE A 157 -8.24 4.45 2.37
C PHE A 157 -7.70 4.05 1.00
N TRP A 158 -6.49 4.42 0.65
CA TRP A 158 -5.86 4.22 -0.64
C TRP A 158 -4.86 3.06 -0.61
#